data_c24b973d0af49dce219b1de5c96c2358
#
_entry.id   c24b973d0af49dce219b1de5c96c2358
#
_cell.length_a   1.000
_cell.length_b   1.000
_cell.length_c   1.000
_cell.angle_alpha   90.00
_cell.angle_beta   90.00
_cell.angle_gamma   90.00
#
_symmetry.space_group_name_H-M   'P 1'
#
loop_
_entity.id
_entity.type
_entity.pdbx_description
1 polymer ?
#
loop_
_entity_poly.entity_id
_entity_poly.type
_entity_poly.pdbx_seq_one_letter_code
_entity_poly.pdbx_strand_id
1 'polypeptide(L)'
;MLDEVIRDEGIDPADVEVWFADEARIGQKNKIARRWARRGTRPAAPHDQRTASTYIFGAICPKDGKAAGLILPHCNISAMDLHLAEIAAAVAPGAHAVLLLDQAGWHLSEKVAVPPNITLVPLPPKCPEPNAMENVWQFMRDNWLSNRAFQSYEAIVDHCCHAWNRLVDQPWRIMSIGLRGWANRF
;
A
#
# COMPACT_ATOMS: atom_id res chain seq x y z
N MET A 1 -14.00 -13.48 -11.27
CA MET A 1 -12.57 -13.36 -10.89
C MET A 1 -12.35 -13.76 -9.43
N LEU A 2 -12.74 -12.96 -8.39
CA LEU A 2 -12.51 -13.38 -6.98
C LEU A 2 -13.25 -14.67 -6.63
N ASP A 3 -14.54 -14.79 -6.96
CA ASP A 3 -15.33 -16.00 -6.69
C ASP A 3 -14.76 -17.27 -7.38
N GLU A 4 -14.09 -17.11 -8.51
CA GLU A 4 -13.40 -18.20 -9.21
C GLU A 4 -12.13 -18.61 -8.47
N VAL A 5 -11.29 -17.64 -8.10
CA VAL A 5 -10.05 -17.87 -7.35
C VAL A 5 -10.34 -18.56 -6.01
N ILE A 6 -11.31 -18.07 -5.25
CA ILE A 6 -11.72 -18.64 -3.96
C ILE A 6 -12.19 -20.08 -4.14
N ARG A 7 -12.97 -20.36 -5.20
CA ARG A 7 -13.45 -21.72 -5.51
C ARG A 7 -12.33 -22.64 -5.94
N ASP A 8 -11.43 -22.16 -6.81
CA ASP A 8 -10.34 -22.97 -7.35
C ASP A 8 -9.32 -23.36 -6.27
N GLU A 9 -9.08 -22.46 -5.32
CA GLU A 9 -8.24 -22.70 -4.15
C GLU A 9 -8.95 -23.50 -3.04
N GLY A 10 -10.26 -23.72 -3.15
CA GLY A 10 -11.04 -24.47 -2.17
C GLY A 10 -11.18 -23.78 -0.81
N ILE A 11 -11.11 -22.44 -0.78
CA ILE A 11 -11.20 -21.64 0.44
C ILE A 11 -12.67 -21.38 0.78
N ASP A 12 -13.02 -21.48 2.08
CA ASP A 12 -14.35 -21.04 2.52
C ASP A 12 -14.46 -19.50 2.35
N PRO A 13 -15.46 -18.99 1.65
CA PRO A 13 -15.67 -17.54 1.50
C PRO A 13 -15.73 -16.78 2.84
N ALA A 14 -16.14 -17.43 3.93
CA ALA A 14 -16.20 -16.84 5.26
C ALA A 14 -14.80 -16.58 5.86
N ASP A 15 -13.80 -17.33 5.42
CA ASP A 15 -12.41 -17.23 5.90
C ASP A 15 -11.53 -16.37 4.97
N VAL A 16 -12.13 -15.72 3.95
CA VAL A 16 -11.39 -14.90 2.99
C VAL A 16 -11.21 -13.47 3.52
N GLU A 17 -9.97 -13.01 3.51
CA GLU A 17 -9.62 -11.60 3.64
C GLU A 17 -9.16 -11.03 2.28
N VAL A 18 -9.84 -10.02 1.77
CA VAL A 18 -9.43 -9.34 0.53
C VAL A 18 -8.45 -8.23 0.87
N TRP A 19 -7.22 -8.38 0.41
CA TRP A 19 -6.14 -7.43 0.59
C TRP A 19 -5.77 -6.72 -0.72
N PHE A 20 -5.28 -5.49 -0.61
CA PHE A 20 -4.77 -4.70 -1.71
C PHE A 20 -3.35 -4.26 -1.39
N ALA A 21 -2.40 -4.52 -2.29
CA ALA A 21 -1.01 -4.12 -2.13
C ALA A 21 -0.53 -3.20 -3.25
N ASP A 22 0.42 -2.33 -2.93
CA ASP A 22 1.11 -1.44 -3.86
C ASP A 22 2.34 -0.79 -3.20
N GLU A 23 3.24 -0.20 -3.99
CA GLU A 23 4.42 0.52 -3.50
C GLU A 23 4.36 2.01 -3.82
N ALA A 24 4.74 2.81 -2.84
CA ALA A 24 4.92 4.25 -3.01
C ALA A 24 6.39 4.65 -2.84
N ARG A 25 6.97 5.27 -3.88
CA ARG A 25 8.29 5.89 -3.78
C ARG A 25 8.19 7.25 -3.11
N ILE A 26 8.95 7.45 -2.02
CA ILE A 26 9.06 8.71 -1.29
C ILE A 26 10.52 9.15 -1.27
N GLY A 27 10.77 10.44 -1.51
CA GLY A 27 12.13 10.93 -1.56
C GLY A 27 12.24 12.44 -1.53
N GLN A 28 13.46 12.93 -1.65
CA GLN A 28 13.77 14.37 -1.65
C GLN A 28 13.12 15.09 -2.84
N LYS A 29 13.06 14.44 -4.00
CA LYS A 29 12.40 14.96 -5.21
C LYS A 29 10.91 14.72 -5.16
N ASN A 30 10.23 15.38 -4.22
CA ASN A 30 8.79 15.22 -4.01
C ASN A 30 7.94 16.04 -4.99
N LYS A 31 6.75 15.51 -5.32
CA LYS A 31 5.71 16.30 -5.97
C LYS A 31 5.16 17.35 -4.99
N ILE A 32 5.03 18.59 -5.48
CA ILE A 32 4.39 19.66 -4.73
C ILE A 32 2.87 19.44 -4.84
N ALA A 33 2.22 19.20 -3.72
CA ALA A 33 0.77 19.10 -3.63
C ALA A 33 0.16 20.50 -3.35
N ARG A 34 -1.06 20.71 -3.84
CA ARG A 34 -1.83 21.92 -3.54
C ARG A 34 -2.15 21.97 -2.04
N ARG A 35 -2.14 23.18 -1.48
CA ARG A 35 -2.52 23.45 -0.09
C ARG A 35 -3.55 24.57 -0.02
N TRP A 36 -4.40 24.48 0.98
CA TRP A 36 -5.26 25.59 1.35
C TRP A 36 -4.40 26.77 1.83
N ALA A 37 -4.68 27.96 1.31
CA ALA A 37 -4.01 29.17 1.67
C ALA A 37 -5.01 30.34 1.70
N ARG A 38 -4.65 31.42 2.39
CA ARG A 38 -5.48 32.64 2.39
C ARG A 38 -5.67 33.13 0.95
N ARG A 39 -6.90 33.49 0.60
CA ARG A 39 -7.22 34.05 -0.72
C ARG A 39 -6.28 35.21 -1.08
N GLY A 40 -5.71 35.19 -2.29
CA GLY A 40 -4.74 36.17 -2.76
C GLY A 40 -3.29 35.89 -2.35
N THR A 41 -3.00 34.80 -1.61
CA THR A 41 -1.64 34.37 -1.28
C THR A 41 -1.21 33.19 -2.13
N ARG A 42 0.10 33.09 -2.38
CA ARG A 42 0.72 31.95 -3.08
C ARG A 42 1.76 31.33 -2.14
N PRO A 43 1.41 30.26 -1.40
CA PRO A 43 2.36 29.62 -0.49
C PRO A 43 3.54 29.08 -1.28
N ALA A 44 4.76 29.37 -0.82
CA ALA A 44 5.97 28.77 -1.35
C ALA A 44 6.16 27.38 -0.76
N ALA A 45 6.61 26.43 -1.58
CA ALA A 45 7.06 25.12 -1.13
C ALA A 45 8.51 24.93 -1.59
N PRO A 46 9.41 24.43 -0.72
CA PRO A 46 10.78 24.14 -1.11
C PRO A 46 10.78 23.01 -2.15
N HIS A 47 11.51 23.22 -3.24
CA HIS A 47 11.74 22.23 -4.27
C HIS A 47 13.13 21.65 -4.12
N ASP A 48 13.23 20.41 -3.66
CA ASP A 48 14.50 19.70 -3.51
C ASP A 48 14.86 18.98 -4.81
N GLN A 49 16.11 19.10 -5.26
CA GLN A 49 16.61 18.43 -6.46
C GLN A 49 17.44 17.19 -6.17
N ARG A 50 17.74 16.92 -4.89
CA ARG A 50 18.43 15.71 -4.47
C ARG A 50 17.60 14.46 -4.76
N THR A 51 18.23 13.29 -4.83
CA THR A 51 17.61 12.08 -5.39
C THR A 51 17.44 10.92 -4.42
N ALA A 52 17.85 11.09 -3.15
CA ALA A 52 17.65 10.04 -2.15
C ALA A 52 16.16 9.71 -1.99
N SER A 53 15.85 8.43 -1.99
CA SER A 53 14.46 7.94 -1.88
C SER A 53 14.40 6.56 -1.26
N THR A 54 13.27 6.23 -0.69
CA THR A 54 12.90 4.91 -0.18
C THR A 54 11.52 4.52 -0.74
N TYR A 55 11.07 3.31 -0.45
CA TYR A 55 9.76 2.81 -0.85
C TYR A 55 8.95 2.41 0.39
N ILE A 56 7.68 2.78 0.41
CA ILE A 56 6.70 2.21 1.32
C ILE A 56 6.02 1.07 0.57
N PHE A 57 6.26 -0.16 1.01
CA PHE A 57 5.47 -1.31 0.62
C PHE A 57 4.25 -1.34 1.53
N GLY A 58 3.07 -1.19 0.99
CA GLY A 58 1.84 -1.11 1.77
C GLY A 58 0.80 -2.09 1.31
N ALA A 59 0.11 -2.71 2.26
CA ALA A 59 -1.06 -3.52 2.00
C ALA A 59 -2.16 -3.20 3.00
N ILE A 60 -3.41 -3.24 2.58
CA ILE A 60 -4.58 -3.02 3.43
C ILE A 60 -5.65 -4.09 3.19
N CYS A 61 -6.34 -4.49 4.28
CA CYS A 61 -7.62 -5.16 4.24
C CYS A 61 -8.70 -4.18 4.68
N PRO A 62 -9.41 -3.52 3.74
CA PRO A 62 -10.36 -2.46 4.09
C PRO A 62 -11.55 -2.94 4.89
N LYS A 63 -12.00 -4.18 4.71
CA LYS A 63 -13.13 -4.76 5.45
C LYS A 63 -12.87 -4.74 6.96
N ASP A 64 -11.66 -5.13 7.37
CA ASP A 64 -11.28 -5.28 8.77
C ASP A 64 -10.46 -4.09 9.30
N GLY A 65 -10.16 -3.10 8.45
CA GLY A 65 -9.34 -1.97 8.81
C GLY A 65 -7.88 -2.33 9.14
N LYS A 66 -7.39 -3.46 8.62
CA LYS A 66 -6.02 -3.92 8.82
C LYS A 66 -5.07 -3.31 7.81
N ALA A 67 -3.82 -3.18 8.18
CA ALA A 67 -2.74 -2.81 7.29
C ALA A 67 -1.44 -3.53 7.67
N ALA A 68 -0.62 -3.82 6.67
CA ALA A 68 0.73 -4.35 6.80
C ALA A 68 1.66 -3.53 5.91
N GLY A 69 2.89 -3.23 6.34
CA GLY A 69 3.79 -2.48 5.50
C GLY A 69 5.22 -2.38 6.01
N LEU A 70 6.11 -2.16 5.06
CA LEU A 70 7.55 -2.05 5.27
C LEU A 70 8.12 -0.82 4.56
N ILE A 71 9.17 -0.25 5.12
CA ILE A 71 9.94 0.80 4.47
C ILE A 71 11.26 0.20 3.99
N LEU A 72 11.44 0.10 2.68
CA LEU A 72 12.54 -0.61 2.07
C LEU A 72 13.27 0.25 1.02
N PRO A 73 14.60 0.09 0.87
CA PRO A 73 15.38 0.92 -0.05
C PRO A 73 15.16 0.62 -1.53
N HIS A 74 14.71 -0.59 -1.85
CA HIS A 74 14.58 -1.08 -3.22
C HIS A 74 13.30 -1.87 -3.45
N CYS A 75 12.76 -1.82 -4.68
CA CYS A 75 11.71 -2.72 -5.16
C CYS A 75 12.38 -3.89 -5.90
N ASN A 76 12.38 -5.06 -5.27
CA ASN A 76 12.91 -6.30 -5.84
C ASN A 76 12.21 -7.52 -5.21
N ILE A 77 12.56 -8.72 -5.67
CA ILE A 77 11.95 -9.97 -5.21
C ILE A 77 12.13 -10.14 -3.69
N SER A 78 13.33 -9.91 -3.15
CA SER A 78 13.57 -10.06 -1.71
C SER A 78 12.74 -9.08 -0.86
N ALA A 79 12.51 -7.87 -1.36
CA ALA A 79 11.62 -6.90 -0.71
C ALA A 79 10.16 -7.38 -0.75
N MET A 80 9.74 -7.98 -1.87
CA MET A 80 8.40 -8.57 -2.00
C MET A 80 8.21 -9.76 -1.06
N ASP A 81 9.20 -10.65 -0.94
CA ASP A 81 9.16 -11.79 0.01
C ASP A 81 8.97 -11.31 1.45
N LEU A 82 9.71 -10.27 1.86
CA LEU A 82 9.55 -9.68 3.20
C LEU A 82 8.15 -9.07 3.38
N HIS A 83 7.65 -8.37 2.37
CA HIS A 83 6.33 -7.76 2.43
C HIS A 83 5.21 -8.80 2.51
N LEU A 84 5.30 -9.88 1.73
CA LEU A 84 4.36 -11.00 1.81
C LEU A 84 4.37 -11.69 3.17
N ALA A 85 5.56 -11.85 3.78
CA ALA A 85 5.66 -12.40 5.13
C ALA A 85 4.98 -11.50 6.18
N GLU A 86 5.11 -10.17 6.04
CA GLU A 86 4.44 -9.19 6.91
C GLU A 86 2.92 -9.23 6.74
N ILE A 87 2.43 -9.33 5.50
CA ILE A 87 0.99 -9.49 5.22
C ILE A 87 0.49 -10.81 5.81
N ALA A 88 1.21 -11.91 5.59
CA ALA A 88 0.84 -13.24 6.10
C ALA A 88 0.69 -13.26 7.63
N ALA A 89 1.54 -12.52 8.33
CA ALA A 89 1.47 -12.39 9.79
C ALA A 89 0.29 -11.52 10.27
N ALA A 90 -0.22 -10.63 9.42
CA ALA A 90 -1.37 -9.76 9.72
C ALA A 90 -2.73 -10.40 9.40
N VAL A 91 -2.74 -11.47 8.60
CA VAL A 91 -3.94 -12.27 8.30
C VAL A 91 -4.42 -12.96 9.57
N ALA A 92 -5.73 -13.02 9.78
CA ALA A 92 -6.30 -13.66 10.97
C ALA A 92 -5.96 -15.17 11.00
N PRO A 93 -5.78 -15.75 12.18
CA PRO A 93 -5.58 -17.18 12.30
C PRO A 93 -6.71 -17.98 11.65
N GLY A 94 -6.36 -18.87 10.72
CA GLY A 94 -7.33 -19.68 9.96
C GLY A 94 -7.89 -18.99 8.72
N ALA A 95 -7.67 -17.68 8.55
CA ALA A 95 -8.10 -16.98 7.35
C ALA A 95 -7.07 -17.08 6.21
N HIS A 96 -7.51 -16.76 5.00
CA HIS A 96 -6.71 -16.76 3.79
C HIS A 96 -6.81 -15.40 3.09
N ALA A 97 -5.65 -14.78 2.79
CA ALA A 97 -5.59 -13.52 2.08
C ALA A 97 -5.66 -13.73 0.56
N VAL A 98 -6.64 -13.13 -0.07
CA VAL A 98 -6.64 -12.92 -1.52
C VAL A 98 -6.07 -11.54 -1.80
N LEU A 99 -4.80 -11.48 -2.22
CA LEU A 99 -4.01 -10.27 -2.36
C LEU A 99 -4.06 -9.75 -3.80
N LEU A 100 -4.71 -8.60 -3.97
CA LEU A 100 -4.78 -7.89 -5.25
C LEU A 100 -3.60 -6.93 -5.37
N LEU A 101 -2.87 -7.02 -6.48
CA LEU A 101 -1.68 -6.22 -6.76
C LEU A 101 -1.58 -5.93 -8.27
N ASP A 102 -0.75 -4.97 -8.64
CA ASP A 102 -0.46 -4.72 -10.04
C ASP A 102 0.46 -5.79 -10.64
N GLN A 103 0.72 -5.70 -11.94
CA GLN A 103 1.55 -6.65 -12.68
C GLN A 103 3.02 -6.20 -12.78
N ALA A 104 3.59 -5.59 -11.74
CA ALA A 104 5.02 -5.30 -11.72
C ALA A 104 5.83 -6.61 -11.81
N GLY A 105 6.97 -6.57 -12.52
CA GLY A 105 7.72 -7.78 -12.85
C GLY A 105 8.24 -8.57 -11.65
N TRP A 106 8.40 -7.94 -10.49
CA TRP A 106 8.78 -8.60 -9.23
C TRP A 106 7.59 -9.21 -8.49
N HIS A 107 6.34 -8.81 -8.78
CA HIS A 107 5.15 -9.37 -8.16
C HIS A 107 4.81 -10.78 -8.67
N LEU A 108 4.98 -11.00 -9.97
CA LEU A 108 4.58 -12.22 -10.66
C LEU A 108 5.76 -13.14 -11.01
N SER A 109 6.92 -12.90 -10.42
CA SER A 109 8.10 -13.74 -10.63
C SER A 109 7.91 -15.11 -9.97
N GLU A 110 8.20 -16.19 -10.69
CA GLU A 110 8.23 -17.55 -10.13
C GLU A 110 9.21 -17.74 -8.95
N LYS A 111 10.08 -16.75 -8.71
CA LYS A 111 11.05 -16.74 -7.62
C LYS A 111 10.51 -16.15 -6.32
N VAL A 112 9.30 -15.57 -6.36
CA VAL A 112 8.66 -15.00 -5.17
C VAL A 112 8.19 -16.12 -4.24
N ALA A 113 8.58 -16.03 -2.97
CA ALA A 113 8.16 -16.98 -1.95
C ALA A 113 6.78 -16.60 -1.38
N VAL A 114 5.71 -17.09 -2.00
CA VAL A 114 4.34 -16.80 -1.56
C VAL A 114 4.00 -17.64 -0.33
N PRO A 115 3.60 -17.03 0.80
CA PRO A 115 3.15 -17.76 1.98
C PRO A 115 1.87 -18.61 1.71
N PRO A 116 1.69 -19.72 2.43
CA PRO A 116 0.59 -20.68 2.16
C PRO A 116 -0.81 -20.10 2.45
N ASN A 117 -0.91 -19.03 3.23
CA ASN A 117 -2.16 -18.33 3.54
C ASN A 117 -2.40 -17.08 2.65
N ILE A 118 -1.70 -17.00 1.51
CA ILE A 118 -1.87 -15.89 0.54
C ILE A 118 -2.04 -16.46 -0.87
N THR A 119 -3.02 -15.95 -1.61
CA THR A 119 -3.15 -16.14 -3.06
C THR A 119 -3.00 -14.80 -3.75
N LEU A 120 -2.03 -14.69 -4.68
CA LEU A 120 -1.80 -13.48 -5.46
C LEU A 120 -2.77 -13.39 -6.63
N VAL A 121 -3.45 -12.26 -6.75
CA VAL A 121 -4.40 -11.99 -7.84
C VAL A 121 -3.97 -10.71 -8.57
N PRO A 122 -3.36 -10.84 -9.76
CA PRO A 122 -2.96 -9.69 -10.53
C PRO A 122 -4.18 -8.91 -11.05
N LEU A 123 -4.19 -7.61 -10.81
CA LEU A 123 -5.19 -6.71 -11.38
C LEU A 123 -4.99 -6.58 -12.91
N PRO A 124 -6.05 -6.33 -13.67
CA PRO A 124 -5.93 -6.11 -15.11
C PRO A 124 -4.93 -4.98 -15.43
N PRO A 125 -4.12 -5.10 -16.49
CA PRO A 125 -3.15 -4.08 -16.85
C PRO A 125 -3.84 -2.75 -17.15
N LYS A 126 -3.23 -1.65 -16.73
CA LYS A 126 -3.72 -0.26 -16.93
C LYS A 126 -5.07 0.05 -16.26
N CYS A 127 -5.45 -0.68 -15.24
CA CYS A 127 -6.65 -0.44 -14.44
C CYS A 127 -6.24 -0.14 -12.97
N PRO A 128 -5.77 1.07 -12.64
CA PRO A 128 -5.43 1.43 -11.26
C PRO A 128 -6.67 1.61 -10.37
N GLU A 129 -7.83 1.94 -10.96
CA GLU A 129 -9.07 2.25 -10.24
C GLU A 129 -9.55 1.15 -9.27
N PRO A 130 -9.37 -0.16 -9.55
CA PRO A 130 -9.72 -1.20 -8.60
C PRO A 130 -8.80 -1.28 -7.39
N ASN A 131 -7.52 -0.80 -7.49
CA ASN A 131 -6.58 -0.89 -6.38
C ASN A 131 -6.90 0.17 -5.30
N ALA A 132 -7.32 -0.30 -4.13
CA ALA A 132 -7.64 0.56 -3.00
C ALA A 132 -6.41 1.33 -2.47
N MET A 133 -5.20 0.82 -2.68
CA MET A 133 -3.95 1.47 -2.27
C MET A 133 -3.72 2.82 -2.94
N GLU A 134 -4.21 3.03 -4.16
CA GLU A 134 -4.08 4.34 -4.81
C GLU A 134 -4.75 5.47 -4.01
N ASN A 135 -5.92 5.19 -3.42
CA ASN A 135 -6.60 6.16 -2.55
C ASN A 135 -5.84 6.38 -1.24
N VAL A 136 -5.21 5.33 -0.69
CA VAL A 136 -4.36 5.43 0.49
C VAL A 136 -3.16 6.33 0.19
N TRP A 137 -2.48 6.10 -0.94
CA TRP A 137 -1.36 6.94 -1.35
C TRP A 137 -1.77 8.38 -1.60
N GLN A 138 -2.92 8.61 -2.22
CA GLN A 138 -3.43 9.96 -2.42
C GLN A 138 -3.68 10.65 -1.07
N PHE A 139 -4.36 9.96 -0.14
CA PHE A 139 -4.61 10.48 1.20
C PHE A 139 -3.31 10.78 1.97
N MET A 140 -2.34 9.87 1.95
CA MET A 140 -1.06 10.05 2.64
C MET A 140 -0.25 11.20 2.03
N ARG A 141 -0.23 11.32 0.70
CA ARG A 141 0.40 12.46 0.00
C ARG A 141 -0.23 13.79 0.39
N ASP A 142 -1.55 13.86 0.39
CA ASP A 142 -2.26 15.12 0.67
C ASP A 142 -2.11 15.58 2.12
N ASN A 143 -1.97 14.65 3.05
CA ASN A 143 -1.99 14.95 4.47
C ASN A 143 -0.60 14.92 5.12
N TRP A 144 0.29 13.99 4.72
CA TRP A 144 1.51 13.72 5.50
C TRP A 144 2.81 13.70 4.68
N LEU A 145 2.82 13.17 3.45
CA LEU A 145 4.04 12.86 2.70
C LEU A 145 4.51 13.95 1.74
N SER A 146 3.68 14.94 1.41
CA SER A 146 4.01 15.99 0.44
C SER A 146 4.54 17.27 1.07
N ASN A 147 5.17 18.12 0.22
CA ASN A 147 5.66 19.46 0.57
C ASN A 147 6.71 19.46 1.70
N ARG A 148 7.58 18.46 1.74
CA ARG A 148 8.68 18.35 2.70
C ARG A 148 10.03 18.37 2.00
N ALA A 149 11.01 19.00 2.61
CA ALA A 149 12.43 18.90 2.24
C ALA A 149 13.11 18.01 3.28
N PHE A 150 13.64 16.87 2.86
CA PHE A 150 14.34 15.92 3.74
C PHE A 150 15.83 16.20 3.75
N GLN A 151 16.43 16.29 4.93
CA GLN A 151 17.84 16.60 5.09
C GLN A 151 18.76 15.39 4.81
N SER A 152 18.29 14.18 5.13
CA SER A 152 19.04 12.93 4.94
C SER A 152 18.09 11.78 4.49
N TYR A 153 18.69 10.64 4.16
CA TYR A 153 17.95 9.40 3.87
C TYR A 153 17.19 8.88 5.10
N GLU A 154 17.82 8.91 6.26
CA GLU A 154 17.24 8.51 7.54
C GLU A 154 15.99 9.34 7.85
N ALA A 155 16.04 10.66 7.59
CA ALA A 155 14.88 11.52 7.76
C ALA A 155 13.70 11.17 6.83
N ILE A 156 13.98 10.60 5.63
CA ILE A 156 12.93 10.08 4.75
C ILE A 156 12.32 8.82 5.36
N VAL A 157 13.15 7.87 5.79
CA VAL A 157 12.71 6.60 6.38
C VAL A 157 11.86 6.84 7.62
N ASP A 158 12.36 7.65 8.57
CA ASP A 158 11.65 7.98 9.81
C ASP A 158 10.29 8.61 9.53
N HIS A 159 10.24 9.50 8.55
CA HIS A 159 9.00 10.15 8.17
C HIS A 159 7.99 9.17 7.52
N CYS A 160 8.47 8.25 6.68
CA CYS A 160 7.64 7.20 6.09
C CYS A 160 7.10 6.26 7.17
N CYS A 161 7.94 5.81 8.10
CA CYS A 161 7.54 4.98 9.23
C CYS A 161 6.46 5.69 10.08
N HIS A 162 6.69 6.98 10.43
CA HIS A 162 5.71 7.75 11.20
C HIS A 162 4.38 7.89 10.46
N ALA A 163 4.41 8.19 9.16
CA ALA A 163 3.20 8.37 8.36
C ALA A 163 2.43 7.05 8.20
N TRP A 164 3.14 5.94 7.99
CA TRP A 164 2.52 4.62 7.89
C TRP A 164 1.89 4.18 9.22
N ASN A 165 2.63 4.25 10.32
CA ASN A 165 2.13 3.91 11.64
C ASN A 165 0.89 4.74 12.02
N ARG A 166 0.91 6.04 11.67
CA ARG A 166 -0.26 6.91 11.87
C ARG A 166 -1.49 6.46 11.06
N LEU A 167 -1.32 5.82 9.91
CA LEU A 167 -2.43 5.21 9.16
C LEU A 167 -2.92 3.95 9.86
N VAL A 168 -2.00 3.08 10.28
CA VAL A 168 -2.29 1.82 10.99
C VAL A 168 -3.07 2.07 12.28
N ASP A 169 -2.74 3.14 13.01
CA ASP A 169 -3.45 3.57 14.22
C ASP A 169 -4.88 4.08 13.95
N GLN A 170 -5.32 4.12 12.69
CA GLN A 170 -6.63 4.62 12.28
C GLN A 170 -7.41 3.60 11.41
N PRO A 171 -7.82 2.43 11.95
CA PRO A 171 -8.53 1.38 11.20
C PRO A 171 -9.77 1.91 10.46
N TRP A 172 -10.54 2.79 11.11
CA TRP A 172 -11.72 3.41 10.49
C TRP A 172 -11.40 4.21 9.21
N ARG A 173 -10.17 4.75 9.13
CA ARG A 173 -9.71 5.50 7.97
C ARG A 173 -9.37 4.56 6.83
N ILE A 174 -8.70 3.45 7.13
CA ILE A 174 -8.41 2.37 6.16
C ILE A 174 -9.73 1.88 5.55
N MET A 175 -10.72 1.59 6.39
CA MET A 175 -12.06 1.20 5.97
C MET A 175 -12.70 2.26 5.07
N SER A 176 -12.71 3.52 5.51
CA SER A 176 -13.36 4.63 4.79
C SER A 176 -12.73 4.91 3.42
N ILE A 177 -11.39 4.83 3.30
CA ILE A 177 -10.68 5.15 2.07
C ILE A 177 -10.62 3.95 1.12
N GLY A 178 -10.41 2.76 1.68
CA GLY A 178 -10.10 1.54 0.94
C GLY A 178 -11.32 0.73 0.53
N LEU A 179 -12.47 0.88 1.20
CA LEU A 179 -13.62 0.02 0.97
C LEU A 179 -14.09 0.10 -0.48
N ARG A 180 -14.27 -1.07 -1.08
CA ARG A 180 -14.82 -1.24 -2.42
C ARG A 180 -16.06 -2.13 -2.33
N GLY A 181 -17.22 -1.66 -2.85
CA GLY A 181 -18.47 -2.38 -2.75
C GLY A 181 -18.42 -3.81 -3.29
N TRP A 182 -17.62 -4.06 -4.31
CA TRP A 182 -17.45 -5.38 -4.91
C TRP A 182 -16.56 -6.34 -4.10
N ALA A 183 -15.64 -5.79 -3.29
CA ALA A 183 -14.74 -6.59 -2.44
C ALA A 183 -15.30 -6.81 -1.01
N ASN A 184 -16.35 -6.11 -0.63
CA ASN A 184 -16.91 -6.11 0.72
C ASN A 184 -17.87 -7.27 1.03
N ARG A 185 -18.05 -8.19 0.09
CA ARG A 185 -18.94 -9.36 0.24
C ARG A 185 -18.23 -10.66 0.62
N PHE A 186 -16.92 -10.60 0.81
CA PHE A 186 -16.07 -11.66 1.28
C PHE A 186 -15.60 -11.40 2.70
#